data_ae94843ccf4ac29e40fc0c60e560a9f2
#
_entry.id   ae94843ccf4ac29e40fc0c60e560a9f2
#
_cell.length_a   1.000
_cell.length_b   1.000
_cell.length_c   1.000
_cell.angle_alpha   90.00
_cell.angle_beta   90.00
_cell.angle_gamma   90.00
#
_symmetry.space_group_name_H-M   'P 1'
#
loop_
_entity.id
_entity.type
_entity.pdbx_description
1 polymer ?
#
loop_
_entity_poly.entity_id
_entity_poly.type
_entity_poly.pdbx_seq_one_letter_code
_entity_poly.pdbx_strand_id
1 'polypeptide(L)'
;AYSTISKDYGKLRHVIDTLTPGLIWAEDGARYGAAIAAVASAGCEVVLSRNADHASLQGRASTPLADLLATEATPAVDAAQQATTPDTIVKFLFTSGSTKLPKAVINTHRMWCANQQQMRQSMPILTEERPVLIDWLPWNHTFGGNHNFGIALYNGGTIYIDDGKPTPKGIEATLRN
;
A
#
# COMPACT_ATOMS: atom_id res chain seq x y z
N ALA A 1 1.46 -0.11 -7.58
CA ALA A 1 1.43 1.21 -8.21
C ALA A 1 1.30 1.06 -9.72
N TYR A 2 0.34 1.75 -10.32
CA TYR A 2 0.20 1.80 -11.77
C TYR A 2 1.09 2.89 -12.33
N SER A 3 1.72 2.58 -13.48
CA SER A 3 2.54 3.54 -14.19
C SER A 3 1.67 4.71 -14.65
N THR A 4 2.03 5.93 -14.26
CA THR A 4 1.45 7.18 -14.78
C THR A 4 1.97 7.51 -16.18
N ILE A 5 2.87 6.69 -16.73
CA ILE A 5 3.48 6.89 -18.06
C ILE A 5 2.45 6.56 -19.16
N SER A 6 1.61 5.54 -18.95
CA SER A 6 0.54 5.22 -19.88
C SER A 6 -0.69 6.08 -19.56
N LYS A 7 -1.16 6.89 -20.51
CA LYS A 7 -2.42 7.62 -20.42
C LYS A 7 -3.65 6.72 -20.64
N ASP A 8 -3.44 5.45 -20.95
CA ASP A 8 -4.48 4.42 -20.96
C ASP A 8 -4.67 3.89 -19.53
N TYR A 9 -5.73 4.33 -18.87
CA TYR A 9 -6.09 3.90 -17.52
C TYR A 9 -6.84 2.55 -17.47
N GLY A 10 -6.86 1.78 -18.54
CA GLY A 10 -7.64 0.53 -18.63
C GLY A 10 -7.32 -0.48 -17.54
N LYS A 11 -6.03 -0.70 -17.23
CA LYS A 11 -5.62 -1.58 -16.13
C LYS A 11 -6.01 -1.03 -14.76
N LEU A 12 -5.87 0.29 -14.57
CA LEU A 12 -6.27 0.94 -13.32
C LEU A 12 -7.79 0.84 -13.14
N ARG A 13 -8.56 1.09 -14.20
CA ARG A 13 -10.02 0.92 -14.19
C ARG A 13 -10.40 -0.50 -13.79
N HIS A 14 -9.77 -1.51 -14.39
CA HIS A 14 -10.02 -2.91 -14.03
C HIS A 14 -9.78 -3.18 -12.53
N VAL A 15 -8.74 -2.60 -11.94
CA VAL A 15 -8.48 -2.71 -10.49
C VAL A 15 -9.58 -2.06 -9.67
N ILE A 16 -9.98 -0.83 -10.03
CA ILE A 16 -11.02 -0.09 -9.33
C ILE A 16 -12.38 -0.81 -9.44
N ASP A 17 -12.72 -1.28 -10.64
CA ASP A 17 -13.97 -2.02 -10.88
C ASP A 17 -14.00 -3.37 -10.13
N THR A 18 -12.83 -4.03 -9.98
CA THR A 18 -12.70 -5.29 -9.24
C THR A 18 -12.82 -5.09 -7.73
N LEU A 19 -12.21 -4.03 -7.18
CA LEU A 19 -12.16 -3.78 -5.74
C LEU A 19 -13.34 -2.94 -5.24
N THR A 20 -13.95 -2.15 -6.10
CA THR A 20 -15.02 -1.19 -5.74
C THR A 20 -14.70 -0.41 -4.46
N PRO A 21 -13.56 0.31 -4.41
CA PRO A 21 -13.10 0.94 -3.18
C PRO A 21 -14.05 2.07 -2.74
N GLY A 22 -14.34 2.15 -1.45
CA GLY A 22 -15.05 3.28 -0.86
C GLY A 22 -14.16 4.53 -0.72
N LEU A 23 -12.83 4.34 -0.69
CA LEU A 23 -11.86 5.42 -0.57
C LEU A 23 -10.62 5.15 -1.43
N ILE A 24 -10.12 6.19 -2.09
CA ILE A 24 -8.83 6.19 -2.79
C ILE A 24 -7.93 7.23 -2.12
N TRP A 25 -6.76 6.79 -1.64
CA TRP A 25 -5.72 7.71 -1.20
C TRP A 25 -4.61 7.80 -2.25
N ALA A 26 -4.10 9.01 -2.48
CA ALA A 26 -2.91 9.25 -3.29
C ALA A 26 -2.06 10.38 -2.70
N GLU A 27 -0.77 10.37 -3.02
CA GLU A 27 0.18 11.33 -2.49
C GLU A 27 -0.05 12.77 -3.03
N ASP A 28 -0.36 12.89 -4.33
CA ASP A 28 -0.34 14.19 -5.01
C ASP A 28 -1.43 14.29 -6.07
N GLY A 29 -2.35 15.24 -5.89
CA GLY A 29 -3.42 15.51 -6.83
C GLY A 29 -2.93 15.98 -8.20
N ALA A 30 -1.85 16.74 -8.26
CA ALA A 30 -1.28 17.16 -9.55
C ALA A 30 -0.77 15.98 -10.37
N ARG A 31 -0.20 14.97 -9.71
CA ARG A 31 0.35 13.78 -10.34
C ARG A 31 -0.69 12.73 -10.67
N TYR A 32 -1.64 12.50 -9.77
CA TYR A 32 -2.56 11.36 -9.86
C TYR A 32 -4.01 11.76 -10.15
N GLY A 33 -4.35 13.05 -10.04
CA GLY A 33 -5.72 13.54 -10.14
C GLY A 33 -6.41 13.16 -11.45
N ALA A 34 -5.74 13.26 -12.60
CA ALA A 34 -6.32 12.87 -13.89
C ALA A 34 -6.66 11.36 -13.95
N ALA A 35 -5.82 10.51 -13.37
CA ALA A 35 -6.07 9.08 -13.30
C ALA A 35 -7.27 8.77 -12.37
N ILE A 36 -7.32 9.44 -11.20
CA ILE A 36 -8.42 9.30 -10.24
C ILE A 36 -9.74 9.76 -10.86
N ALA A 37 -9.75 10.95 -11.50
CA ALA A 37 -10.94 11.48 -12.17
C ALA A 37 -11.47 10.53 -13.26
N ALA A 38 -10.57 9.85 -13.97
CA ALA A 38 -10.94 8.93 -15.03
C ALA A 38 -11.56 7.62 -14.54
N VAL A 39 -11.20 7.13 -13.33
CA VAL A 39 -11.55 5.75 -12.92
C VAL A 39 -12.37 5.65 -11.65
N ALA A 40 -12.33 6.62 -10.75
CA ALA A 40 -13.03 6.55 -9.48
C ALA A 40 -14.55 6.68 -9.67
N SER A 41 -15.32 5.82 -9.01
CA SER A 41 -16.78 5.88 -8.98
C SER A 41 -17.27 7.17 -8.29
N ALA A 42 -18.51 7.58 -8.54
CA ALA A 42 -19.08 8.79 -7.96
C ALA A 42 -19.12 8.75 -6.41
N GLY A 43 -19.37 7.60 -5.82
CA GLY A 43 -19.44 7.40 -4.37
C GLY A 43 -18.08 7.12 -3.69
N CYS A 44 -16.98 7.08 -4.44
CA CYS A 44 -15.66 6.85 -3.89
C CYS A 44 -15.08 8.16 -3.34
N GLU A 45 -14.73 8.17 -2.07
CA GLU A 45 -14.02 9.28 -1.43
C GLU A 45 -12.57 9.35 -1.92
N VAL A 46 -12.04 10.57 -2.06
CA VAL A 46 -10.65 10.78 -2.49
C VAL A 46 -9.92 11.54 -1.40
N VAL A 47 -8.81 10.97 -0.93
CA VAL A 47 -7.93 11.59 0.06
C VAL A 47 -6.57 11.86 -0.59
N LEU A 48 -6.06 13.07 -0.44
CA LEU A 48 -4.79 13.51 -1.04
C LEU A 48 -3.86 14.12 0.00
N SER A 49 -2.59 13.74 -0.04
CA SER A 49 -1.59 14.33 0.86
C SER A 49 -1.16 15.72 0.43
N ARG A 50 -1.20 15.99 -0.89
CA ARG A 50 -0.84 17.30 -1.47
C ARG A 50 -1.74 17.62 -2.66
N ASN A 51 -1.92 18.92 -2.94
CA ASN A 51 -2.64 19.41 -4.10
C ASN A 51 -4.07 18.83 -4.20
N ALA A 52 -4.80 18.83 -3.09
CA ALA A 52 -6.14 18.26 -2.99
C ALA A 52 -7.18 18.97 -3.88
N ASP A 53 -6.95 20.24 -4.23
CA ASP A 53 -7.81 21.07 -5.08
C ASP A 53 -7.32 21.19 -6.54
N HIS A 54 -6.32 20.39 -6.94
CA HIS A 54 -5.68 20.54 -8.25
C HIS A 54 -6.67 20.30 -9.40
N ALA A 55 -6.58 21.13 -10.44
CA ALA A 55 -7.48 21.10 -11.61
C ALA A 55 -7.56 19.76 -12.34
N SER A 56 -6.51 18.91 -12.24
CA SER A 56 -6.51 17.57 -12.83
C SER A 56 -7.58 16.64 -12.25
N LEU A 57 -8.16 16.95 -11.08
CA LEU A 57 -9.29 16.26 -10.48
C LEU A 57 -10.62 16.51 -11.21
N GLN A 58 -10.66 17.46 -12.15
CA GLN A 58 -11.83 17.79 -12.96
C GLN A 58 -13.09 18.10 -12.13
N GLY A 59 -12.92 18.84 -11.04
CA GLY A 59 -14.00 19.20 -10.11
C GLY A 59 -14.44 18.12 -9.14
N ARG A 60 -13.77 16.96 -9.11
CA ARG A 60 -14.03 15.94 -8.09
C ARG A 60 -13.60 16.46 -6.72
N ALA A 61 -14.48 16.35 -5.75
CA ALA A 61 -14.17 16.67 -4.37
C ALA A 61 -13.10 15.70 -3.81
N SER A 62 -12.22 16.23 -2.98
CA SER A 62 -11.24 15.45 -2.24
C SER A 62 -11.02 16.03 -0.85
N THR A 63 -10.57 15.19 0.06
CA THR A 63 -10.23 15.54 1.44
C THR A 63 -8.70 15.60 1.58
N PRO A 64 -8.13 16.72 2.07
CA PRO A 64 -6.72 16.74 2.45
C PRO A 64 -6.41 15.68 3.52
N LEU A 65 -5.32 14.95 3.37
CA LEU A 65 -4.91 13.95 4.38
C LEU A 65 -4.74 14.56 5.77
N ALA A 66 -4.28 15.81 5.86
CA ALA A 66 -4.13 16.52 7.12
C ALA A 66 -5.48 16.67 7.89
N ASP A 67 -6.57 16.92 7.18
CA ASP A 67 -7.91 17.04 7.77
C ASP A 67 -8.39 15.68 8.29
N LEU A 68 -8.12 14.62 7.53
CA LEU A 68 -8.43 13.25 7.97
C LEU A 68 -7.65 12.88 9.23
N LEU A 69 -6.36 13.24 9.29
CA LEU A 69 -5.50 12.96 10.46
C LEU A 69 -5.89 13.78 11.70
N ALA A 70 -6.53 14.94 11.51
CA ALA A 70 -7.05 15.77 12.59
C ALA A 70 -8.41 15.27 13.13
N THR A 71 -9.03 14.29 12.50
CA THR A 71 -10.32 13.73 12.93
C THR A 71 -10.13 12.90 14.21
N GLU A 72 -10.91 13.17 15.23
CA GLU A 72 -10.91 12.39 16.47
C GLU A 72 -11.49 10.99 16.24
N ALA A 73 -10.86 10.00 16.87
CA ALA A 73 -11.37 8.63 16.86
C ALA A 73 -12.70 8.56 17.63
N THR A 74 -13.68 7.90 17.05
CA THR A 74 -14.98 7.66 17.67
C THR A 74 -15.07 6.19 18.16
N PRO A 75 -16.04 5.86 19.05
CA PRO A 75 -16.29 4.47 19.45
C PRO A 75 -16.55 3.51 18.28
N ALA A 76 -16.95 4.01 17.12
CA ALA A 76 -17.10 3.22 15.91
C ALA A 76 -15.77 2.65 15.40
N VAL A 77 -14.66 3.37 15.61
CA VAL A 77 -13.30 2.88 15.25
C VAL A 77 -12.94 1.67 16.10
N ASP A 78 -13.18 1.75 17.42
CA ASP A 78 -12.91 0.63 18.34
C ASP A 78 -13.79 -0.58 18.02
N ALA A 79 -15.07 -0.37 17.74
CA ALA A 79 -15.98 -1.42 17.33
C ALA A 79 -15.54 -2.10 16.02
N ALA A 80 -15.11 -1.33 15.04
CA ALA A 80 -14.58 -1.85 13.76
C ALA A 80 -13.30 -2.66 13.98
N GLN A 81 -12.40 -2.19 14.84
CA GLN A 81 -11.18 -2.92 15.17
C GLN A 81 -11.50 -4.26 15.87
N GLN A 82 -12.40 -4.24 16.85
CA GLN A 82 -12.82 -5.46 17.58
C GLN A 82 -13.51 -6.49 16.68
N ALA A 83 -14.15 -6.05 15.59
CA ALA A 83 -14.74 -6.94 14.60
C ALA A 83 -13.71 -7.62 13.69
N THR A 84 -12.44 -7.19 13.74
CA THR A 84 -11.38 -7.77 12.93
C THR A 84 -11.02 -9.18 13.42
N THR A 85 -11.01 -10.15 12.51
CA THR A 85 -10.69 -11.55 12.78
C THR A 85 -9.45 -12.00 12.00
N PRO A 86 -8.87 -13.15 12.32
CA PRO A 86 -7.79 -13.72 11.50
C PRO A 86 -8.16 -13.91 10.03
N ASP A 87 -9.43 -14.09 9.70
CA ASP A 87 -9.91 -14.31 8.34
C ASP A 87 -10.35 -13.01 7.64
N THR A 88 -10.30 -11.88 8.36
CA THR A 88 -10.50 -10.56 7.75
C THR A 88 -9.41 -10.29 6.70
N ILE A 89 -9.83 -9.81 5.53
CA ILE A 89 -8.93 -9.45 4.44
C ILE A 89 -8.16 -8.19 4.85
N VAL A 90 -6.82 -8.28 4.87
CA VAL A 90 -5.94 -7.15 5.18
C VAL A 90 -5.54 -6.37 3.94
N LYS A 91 -5.40 -7.05 2.81
CA LYS A 91 -5.01 -6.42 1.53
C LYS A 91 -5.25 -7.31 0.32
N PHE A 92 -5.31 -6.66 -0.84
CA PHE A 92 -5.24 -7.30 -2.15
C PHE A 92 -3.93 -6.92 -2.82
N LEU A 93 -3.18 -7.90 -3.30
CA LEU A 93 -1.99 -7.66 -4.11
C LEU A 93 -2.27 -8.12 -5.54
N PHE A 94 -2.11 -7.20 -6.48
CA PHE A 94 -2.34 -7.52 -7.88
C PHE A 94 -1.09 -8.11 -8.52
N THR A 95 -1.27 -9.25 -9.19
CA THR A 95 -0.20 -9.89 -9.98
C THR A 95 -0.33 -9.52 -11.45
N SER A 96 0.80 -9.50 -12.16
CA SER A 96 0.82 -9.24 -13.59
C SER A 96 0.16 -10.35 -14.43
N GLY A 97 -0.13 -11.51 -13.83
CA GLY A 97 -0.81 -12.65 -14.44
C GLY A 97 -0.30 -13.05 -15.84
N SER A 98 -0.48 -14.29 -16.23
CA SER A 98 -0.27 -14.74 -17.61
C SER A 98 -1.38 -14.25 -18.58
N THR A 99 -2.45 -13.69 -18.02
CA THR A 99 -3.57 -13.08 -18.76
C THR A 99 -3.37 -11.56 -18.85
N LYS A 100 -3.96 -10.91 -19.86
CA LYS A 100 -3.79 -9.47 -20.13
C LYS A 100 -4.16 -8.54 -18.95
N LEU A 101 -5.03 -9.00 -18.04
CA LEU A 101 -5.50 -8.20 -16.90
C LEU A 101 -4.93 -8.74 -15.57
N PRO A 102 -4.56 -7.84 -14.64
CA PRO A 102 -4.08 -8.22 -13.31
C PRO A 102 -5.13 -8.96 -12.50
N LYS A 103 -4.69 -9.93 -11.67
CA LYS A 103 -5.55 -10.65 -10.74
C LYS A 103 -5.31 -10.18 -9.32
N ALA A 104 -6.38 -9.93 -8.56
CA ALA A 104 -6.32 -9.60 -7.15
C ALA A 104 -6.07 -10.86 -6.31
N VAL A 105 -4.96 -10.90 -5.59
CA VAL A 105 -4.64 -11.97 -4.64
C VAL A 105 -5.06 -11.52 -3.25
N ILE A 106 -5.97 -12.27 -2.65
CA ILE A 106 -6.47 -12.02 -1.30
C ILE A 106 -5.38 -12.38 -0.30
N ASN A 107 -5.12 -11.47 0.65
CA ASN A 107 -4.29 -11.72 1.82
C ASN A 107 -5.13 -11.46 3.07
N THR A 108 -5.30 -12.46 3.93
CA THR A 108 -5.94 -12.31 5.24
C THR A 108 -4.90 -12.07 6.32
N HIS A 109 -5.33 -11.61 7.50
CA HIS A 109 -4.44 -11.50 8.66
C HIS A 109 -3.80 -12.85 8.99
N ARG A 110 -4.58 -13.94 8.96
CA ARG A 110 -4.09 -15.30 9.20
C ARG A 110 -2.95 -15.68 8.25
N MET A 111 -3.11 -15.43 6.94
CA MET A 111 -2.10 -15.76 5.94
C MET A 111 -0.82 -14.94 6.18
N TRP A 112 -0.95 -13.67 6.48
CA TRP A 112 0.21 -12.80 6.70
C TRP A 112 0.95 -13.16 7.99
N CYS A 113 0.23 -13.34 9.09
CA CYS A 113 0.83 -13.78 10.37
C CYS A 113 1.47 -15.16 10.28
N ALA A 114 0.83 -16.13 9.60
CA ALA A 114 1.39 -17.46 9.40
C ALA A 114 2.72 -17.41 8.62
N ASN A 115 2.80 -16.57 7.60
CA ASN A 115 4.05 -16.37 6.85
C ASN A 115 5.15 -15.79 7.76
N GLN A 116 4.83 -14.80 8.60
CA GLN A 116 5.81 -14.24 9.52
C GLN A 116 6.27 -15.27 10.57
N GLN A 117 5.36 -16.11 11.05
CA GLN A 117 5.72 -17.19 11.96
C GLN A 117 6.64 -18.23 11.31
N GLN A 118 6.40 -18.59 10.05
CA GLN A 118 7.30 -19.46 9.28
C GLN A 118 8.70 -18.85 9.14
N MET A 119 8.77 -17.54 8.91
CA MET A 119 10.06 -16.84 8.81
C MET A 119 10.84 -16.84 10.13
N ARG A 120 10.16 -16.63 11.26
CA ARG A 120 10.79 -16.74 12.58
C ARG A 120 11.36 -18.14 12.84
N GLN A 121 10.65 -19.18 12.41
CA GLN A 121 11.12 -20.56 12.53
C GLN A 121 12.32 -20.87 11.62
N SER A 122 12.36 -20.24 10.44
CA SER A 122 13.43 -20.45 9.46
C SER A 122 14.66 -19.57 9.71
N MET A 123 14.47 -18.44 10.38
CA MET A 123 15.52 -17.45 10.70
C MET A 123 15.48 -17.14 12.22
N PRO A 124 16.18 -17.95 13.05
CA PRO A 124 16.15 -17.80 14.52
C PRO A 124 16.52 -16.40 14.99
N ILE A 125 17.40 -15.68 14.29
CA ILE A 125 17.78 -14.31 14.62
C ILE A 125 16.56 -13.37 14.80
N LEU A 126 15.45 -13.62 14.10
CA LEU A 126 14.22 -12.83 14.25
C LEU A 126 13.53 -13.04 15.61
N THR A 127 13.93 -14.05 16.38
CA THR A 127 13.46 -14.28 17.76
C THR A 127 14.44 -13.76 18.82
N GLU A 128 15.69 -13.59 18.45
CA GLU A 128 16.77 -13.18 19.36
C GLU A 128 16.97 -11.67 19.34
N GLU A 129 16.83 -11.05 18.17
CA GLU A 129 17.07 -9.62 17.98
C GLU A 129 15.92 -8.95 17.22
N ARG A 130 15.72 -7.66 17.46
CA ARG A 130 14.79 -6.86 16.66
C ARG A 130 15.42 -6.59 15.30
N PRO A 131 14.78 -7.00 14.20
CA PRO A 131 15.36 -6.82 12.87
C PRO A 131 15.47 -5.34 12.49
N VAL A 132 16.57 -4.99 11.86
CA VAL A 132 16.78 -3.69 11.23
C VAL A 132 16.92 -3.95 9.72
N LEU A 133 16.03 -3.39 8.93
CA LEU A 133 15.98 -3.59 7.50
C LEU A 133 16.18 -2.28 6.76
N ILE A 134 16.93 -2.32 5.67
CA ILE A 134 16.92 -1.27 4.65
C ILE A 134 16.09 -1.80 3.48
N ASP A 135 15.03 -1.11 3.12
CA ASP A 135 14.06 -1.57 2.13
C ASP A 135 13.83 -0.54 1.02
N TRP A 136 13.98 -0.98 -0.20
CA TRP A 136 13.72 -0.23 -1.43
C TRP A 136 12.64 -0.91 -2.29
N LEU A 137 12.13 -2.06 -1.85
CA LEU A 137 11.14 -2.81 -2.61
C LEU A 137 9.76 -2.14 -2.57
N PRO A 138 9.02 -2.18 -3.65
CA PRO A 138 7.67 -1.64 -3.68
C PRO A 138 6.72 -2.48 -2.80
N TRP A 139 6.03 -1.84 -1.87
CA TRP A 139 5.13 -2.51 -0.92
C TRP A 139 3.82 -3.01 -1.54
N ASN A 140 3.52 -2.62 -2.78
CA ASN A 140 2.45 -3.22 -3.56
C ASN A 140 2.82 -4.57 -4.20
N HIS A 141 4.04 -5.04 -4.00
CA HIS A 141 4.50 -6.37 -4.37
C HIS A 141 4.67 -7.24 -3.13
N THR A 142 4.42 -8.55 -3.27
CA THR A 142 4.42 -9.48 -2.13
C THR A 142 5.76 -9.50 -1.38
N PHE A 143 6.90 -9.36 -2.08
CA PHE A 143 8.20 -9.35 -1.42
C PHE A 143 8.39 -8.11 -0.53
N GLY A 144 8.15 -6.90 -1.02
CA GLY A 144 8.22 -5.70 -0.19
C GLY A 144 7.13 -5.66 0.88
N GLY A 145 5.87 -5.85 0.49
CA GLY A 145 4.73 -5.67 1.37
C GLY A 145 4.41 -6.82 2.33
N ASN A 146 4.69 -8.07 1.97
CA ASN A 146 4.47 -9.20 2.87
C ASN A 146 5.74 -9.60 3.62
N HIS A 147 6.86 -9.73 2.91
CA HIS A 147 8.11 -10.19 3.49
C HIS A 147 8.80 -9.07 4.29
N ASN A 148 9.36 -8.06 3.65
CA ASN A 148 10.19 -7.06 4.33
C ASN A 148 9.41 -6.23 5.34
N PHE A 149 8.31 -5.61 4.91
CA PHE A 149 7.46 -4.83 5.81
C PHE A 149 6.88 -5.70 6.95
N GLY A 150 6.47 -6.94 6.61
CA GLY A 150 5.95 -7.90 7.58
C GLY A 150 6.99 -8.30 8.62
N ILE A 151 8.24 -8.54 8.24
CA ILE A 151 9.33 -8.86 9.20
C ILE A 151 9.48 -7.74 10.22
N ALA A 152 9.60 -6.49 9.77
CA ALA A 152 9.77 -5.37 10.69
C ALA A 152 8.56 -5.22 11.61
N LEU A 153 7.34 -5.24 11.05
CA LEU A 153 6.11 -5.05 11.81
C LEU A 153 5.88 -6.18 12.84
N TYR A 154 6.02 -7.43 12.43
CA TYR A 154 5.70 -8.59 13.26
C TYR A 154 6.72 -8.80 14.41
N ASN A 155 7.97 -8.44 14.20
CA ASN A 155 9.04 -8.64 15.18
C ASN A 155 9.42 -7.35 15.94
N GLY A 156 8.66 -6.25 15.77
CA GLY A 156 8.95 -4.96 16.41
C GLY A 156 10.27 -4.35 15.96
N GLY A 157 10.61 -4.58 14.69
CA GLY A 157 11.85 -4.12 14.08
C GLY A 157 11.78 -2.68 13.56
N THR A 158 12.87 -2.26 12.94
CA THR A 158 13.01 -0.96 12.27
C THR A 158 13.16 -1.17 10.78
N ILE A 159 12.50 -0.34 9.98
CA ILE A 159 12.66 -0.33 8.53
C ILE A 159 13.10 1.06 8.07
N TYR A 160 14.25 1.12 7.40
CA TYR A 160 14.71 2.32 6.70
C TYR A 160 14.26 2.23 5.25
N ILE A 161 13.47 3.20 4.83
CA ILE A 161 12.98 3.26 3.45
C ILE A 161 14.03 3.98 2.63
N ASP A 162 14.60 3.25 1.67
CA ASP A 162 15.55 3.77 0.71
C ASP A 162 14.84 3.93 -0.65
N ASP A 163 14.98 5.06 -1.31
CA ASP A 163 14.53 5.29 -2.68
C ASP A 163 15.52 4.73 -3.72
N GLY A 164 16.49 3.94 -3.25
CA GLY A 164 17.50 3.27 -4.04
C GLY A 164 16.90 2.36 -5.11
N LYS A 165 17.53 2.44 -6.28
CA LYS A 165 17.34 1.45 -7.34
C LYS A 165 18.47 0.43 -7.22
N PRO A 166 18.28 -0.83 -7.61
CA PRO A 166 19.33 -1.85 -7.61
C PRO A 166 20.38 -1.57 -8.70
N THR A 167 20.98 -0.39 -8.63
CA THR A 167 22.11 0.04 -9.47
C THR A 167 23.36 0.10 -8.61
N PRO A 168 24.56 -0.06 -9.18
CA PRO A 168 25.80 0.00 -8.40
C PRO A 168 25.91 1.24 -7.49
N LYS A 169 25.50 2.41 -8.00
CA LYS A 169 25.48 3.65 -7.20
C LYS A 169 24.40 3.65 -6.11
N GLY A 170 23.23 3.08 -6.39
CA GLY A 170 22.16 2.94 -5.40
C GLY A 170 22.57 2.01 -4.26
N ILE A 171 23.17 0.86 -4.55
CA ILE A 171 23.67 -0.07 -3.55
C ILE A 171 24.76 0.58 -2.67
N GLU A 172 25.68 1.34 -3.27
CA GLU A 172 26.72 2.05 -2.51
C GLU A 172 26.10 3.08 -1.54
N ALA A 173 25.07 3.81 -1.96
CA ALA A 173 24.36 4.74 -1.10
C ALA A 173 23.64 4.01 0.05
N THR A 174 22.96 2.89 -0.24
CA THR A 174 22.26 2.06 0.75
C THR A 174 23.23 1.51 1.80
N LEU A 175 24.45 1.10 1.41
CA LEU A 175 25.45 0.56 2.34
C LEU A 175 26.07 1.62 3.25
N ARG A 176 25.90 2.90 2.95
CA ARG A 176 26.42 4.03 3.77
C ARG A 176 25.40 4.52 4.82
N ASN A 177 24.14 4.14 4.71
CA ASN A 177 23.07 4.49 5.64
C ASN A 177 22.91 3.42 6.73
#